data_e2e5fc4e2f3aed1dc2900e5d1ab53425
#
_entry.id   e2e5fc4e2f3aed1dc2900e5d1ab53425
#
_cell.length_a   1.000
_cell.length_b   1.000
_cell.length_c   1.000
_cell.angle_alpha   90.00
_cell.angle_beta   90.00
_cell.angle_gamma   90.00
#
_symmetry.space_group_name_H-M   'P 1'
#
loop_
_entity.id
_entity.type
_entity.pdbx_description
1 polymer ?
#
loop_
_entity_poly.entity_id
_entity_poly.type
_entity_poly.pdbx_seq_one_letter_code
_entity_poly.pdbx_strand_id
1 'polypeptide(L)'
;NIILSGGAISNDANHISGPSRTGDGLALAINQAMEEAGTLPEDISFINAHGTATVYNDEMESKAIHLAGLSAVPVNSLKPYFGHTLGASGIIETILCIEQLKEGIYYGTLGYETLGVPMPITVYSTHQPMPMKCCIKTASGFGGCNAALVLSLPDTHLKQKTDSPAFCKAVVESANIVTIKPGVVESQGTAIFNSSETDFAPFIREAYKHLGENNMKFYKMDNLCKLGYVAAGYLLKDTNYQPKEIGIILANAS
;
A
#
# COMPACT_ATOMS: atom_id res chain seq x y z
N ASN A 1 -6.34 -28.42 0.05
CA ASN A 1 -6.94 -27.11 0.44
C ASN A 1 -5.82 -26.11 0.67
N ILE A 2 -6.06 -24.83 0.35
CA ILE A 2 -5.18 -23.71 0.70
C ILE A 2 -6.02 -22.72 1.51
N ILE A 3 -5.40 -22.07 2.47
CA ILE A 3 -6.02 -21.08 3.35
C ILE A 3 -5.58 -19.68 2.91
N LEU A 4 -6.51 -18.76 2.76
CA LEU A 4 -6.22 -17.33 2.74
C LEU A 4 -6.03 -16.88 4.19
N SER A 5 -4.77 -16.71 4.59
CA SER A 5 -4.40 -16.49 5.99
C SER A 5 -4.35 -15.03 6.37
N GLY A 6 -4.09 -14.15 5.42
CA GLY A 6 -4.08 -12.71 5.65
C GLY A 6 -4.15 -11.93 4.35
N GLY A 7 -4.59 -10.67 4.44
CA GLY A 7 -4.66 -9.77 3.31
C GLY A 7 -4.70 -8.31 3.73
N ALA A 8 -4.04 -7.46 2.97
CA ALA A 8 -4.03 -6.03 3.23
C ALA A 8 -3.97 -5.22 1.94
N ILE A 9 -4.44 -4.00 2.04
CA ILE A 9 -4.37 -2.99 0.98
C ILE A 9 -3.74 -1.71 1.51
N SER A 10 -3.06 -0.99 0.64
CA SER A 10 -2.51 0.33 0.94
C SER A 10 -2.59 1.25 -0.27
N ASN A 11 -2.25 2.50 -0.10
CA ASN A 11 -2.14 3.45 -1.20
C ASN A 11 -0.88 4.31 -1.06
N ASP A 12 -0.12 4.45 -2.14
CA ASP A 12 1.11 5.24 -2.17
C ASP A 12 0.87 6.75 -2.05
N ALA A 13 -0.32 7.23 -2.40
CA ALA A 13 -0.67 8.66 -2.47
C ALA A 13 0.38 9.49 -3.25
N ASN A 14 0.97 8.90 -4.28
CA ASN A 14 2.10 9.49 -5.00
C ASN A 14 1.73 10.01 -6.39
N HIS A 15 1.30 9.12 -7.29
CA HIS A 15 1.04 9.46 -8.70
C HIS A 15 -0.09 8.59 -9.26
N ILE A 16 -0.85 9.15 -10.23
CA ILE A 16 -2.02 8.46 -10.79
C ILE A 16 -1.67 7.17 -11.57
N SER A 17 -0.51 7.10 -12.18
CA SER A 17 -0.10 5.97 -13.02
C SER A 17 1.32 5.45 -12.73
N GLY A 18 2.03 6.05 -11.80
CA GLY A 18 3.37 5.62 -11.42
C GLY A 18 3.41 5.09 -9.98
N PRO A 19 4.22 4.06 -9.71
CA PRO A 19 4.39 3.55 -8.36
C PRO A 19 5.15 4.55 -7.48
N SER A 20 5.11 4.35 -6.16
CA SER A 20 5.99 5.02 -5.21
C SER A 20 7.47 4.81 -5.59
N ARG A 21 8.32 5.77 -5.28
CA ARG A 21 9.77 5.60 -5.47
C ARG A 21 10.44 4.86 -4.32
N THR A 22 9.78 4.79 -3.17
CA THR A 22 10.32 4.24 -1.93
C THR A 22 9.86 2.82 -1.64
N GLY A 23 8.69 2.42 -2.13
CA GLY A 23 8.10 1.12 -1.87
C GLY A 23 7.37 1.01 -0.52
N ASP A 24 7.27 2.12 0.24
CA ASP A 24 6.68 2.12 1.59
C ASP A 24 5.23 1.63 1.60
N GLY A 25 4.43 2.02 0.59
CA GLY A 25 3.02 1.60 0.50
C GLY A 25 2.89 0.08 0.34
N LEU A 26 3.61 -0.51 -0.59
CA LEU A 26 3.58 -1.96 -0.79
C LEU A 26 4.18 -2.71 0.42
N ALA A 27 5.27 -2.21 1.02
CA ALA A 27 5.84 -2.79 2.23
C ALA A 27 4.83 -2.78 3.40
N LEU A 28 4.06 -1.71 3.54
CA LEU A 28 2.98 -1.62 4.53
C LEU A 28 1.92 -2.71 4.29
N ALA A 29 1.46 -2.89 3.04
CA ALA A 29 0.49 -3.95 2.71
C ALA A 29 1.06 -5.34 3.01
N ILE A 30 2.32 -5.61 2.66
CA ILE A 30 2.99 -6.88 2.96
C ILE A 30 3.03 -7.13 4.47
N ASN A 31 3.51 -6.16 5.26
CA ASN A 31 3.64 -6.30 6.70
C ASN A 31 2.28 -6.51 7.39
N GLN A 32 1.25 -5.79 6.99
CA GLN A 32 -0.10 -5.95 7.52
C GLN A 32 -0.69 -7.32 7.17
N ALA A 33 -0.50 -7.80 5.93
CA ALA A 33 -0.97 -9.13 5.53
C ALA A 33 -0.25 -10.24 6.30
N MET A 34 1.06 -10.10 6.54
CA MET A 34 1.84 -11.03 7.38
C MET A 34 1.39 -10.98 8.84
N GLU A 35 1.13 -9.79 9.37
CA GLU A 35 0.64 -9.62 10.74
C GLU A 35 -0.73 -10.27 10.91
N GLU A 36 -1.65 -10.07 9.96
CA GLU A 36 -2.97 -10.71 9.98
C GLU A 36 -2.86 -12.23 9.91
N ALA A 37 -1.97 -12.74 9.07
CA ALA A 37 -1.70 -14.17 8.94
C ALA A 37 -0.97 -14.77 10.15
N GLY A 38 -0.36 -13.97 11.01
CA GLY A 38 0.52 -14.44 12.08
C GLY A 38 1.80 -15.10 11.59
N THR A 39 2.30 -14.70 10.40
CA THR A 39 3.51 -15.25 9.78
C THR A 39 4.75 -14.43 10.09
N LEU A 40 5.89 -15.11 10.11
CA LEU A 40 7.22 -14.50 10.17
C LEU A 40 7.93 -14.64 8.80
N PRO A 41 8.97 -13.84 8.51
CA PRO A 41 9.73 -13.96 7.26
C PRO A 41 10.20 -15.37 6.92
N GLU A 42 10.60 -16.15 7.92
CA GLU A 42 11.05 -17.54 7.78
C GLU A 42 9.94 -18.54 7.43
N ASP A 43 8.69 -18.16 7.56
CA ASP A 43 7.55 -18.98 7.15
C ASP A 43 7.23 -18.79 5.67
N ILE A 44 7.67 -17.70 5.06
CA ILE A 44 7.37 -17.39 3.67
C ILE A 44 8.29 -18.18 2.74
N SER A 45 7.70 -19.09 1.98
CA SER A 45 8.43 -19.94 1.03
C SER A 45 8.79 -19.20 -0.25
N PHE A 46 7.90 -18.37 -0.76
CA PHE A 46 8.15 -17.51 -1.91
C PHE A 46 7.20 -16.30 -1.96
N ILE A 47 7.58 -15.33 -2.77
CA ILE A 47 6.77 -14.15 -3.10
C ILE A 47 6.46 -14.20 -4.59
N ASN A 48 5.18 -14.08 -4.96
CA ASN A 48 4.80 -13.79 -6.31
C ASN A 48 4.56 -12.28 -6.45
N ALA A 49 5.50 -11.61 -7.08
CA ALA A 49 5.48 -10.18 -7.29
C ALA A 49 4.44 -9.77 -8.36
N HIS A 50 4.04 -8.52 -8.38
CA HIS A 50 3.30 -7.96 -9.49
C HIS A 50 4.14 -8.01 -10.78
N GLY A 51 5.41 -7.63 -10.72
CA GLY A 51 6.46 -7.95 -11.68
C GLY A 51 6.09 -7.67 -13.13
N THR A 52 6.00 -6.39 -13.51
CA THR A 52 5.55 -5.97 -14.84
C THR A 52 6.67 -5.83 -15.87
N ALA A 53 7.92 -6.12 -15.49
CA ALA A 53 9.12 -5.86 -16.29
C ALA A 53 9.27 -4.39 -16.71
N THR A 54 8.76 -3.48 -15.88
CA THR A 54 8.98 -2.04 -16.02
C THR A 54 9.93 -1.54 -14.94
N VAL A 55 10.89 -0.69 -15.30
CA VAL A 55 11.94 -0.23 -14.40
C VAL A 55 11.39 0.28 -13.07
N TYR A 56 10.40 1.19 -13.13
CA TYR A 56 9.90 1.84 -11.92
C TYR A 56 9.10 0.90 -11.01
N ASN A 57 8.30 -0.02 -11.58
CA ASN A 57 7.54 -0.97 -10.78
C ASN A 57 8.48 -1.97 -10.10
N ASP A 58 9.39 -2.55 -10.85
CA ASP A 58 10.27 -3.59 -10.35
C ASP A 58 11.25 -3.03 -9.31
N GLU A 59 11.74 -1.78 -9.50
CA GLU A 59 12.50 -1.06 -8.47
C GLU A 59 11.67 -0.86 -7.19
N MET A 60 10.42 -0.43 -7.32
CA MET A 60 9.53 -0.22 -6.17
C MET A 60 9.29 -1.52 -5.41
N GLU A 61 8.98 -2.62 -6.13
CA GLU A 61 8.74 -3.92 -5.51
C GLU A 61 9.98 -4.46 -4.80
N SER A 62 11.18 -4.32 -5.40
CA SER A 62 12.42 -4.75 -4.74
C SER A 62 12.68 -4.00 -3.43
N LYS A 63 12.40 -2.69 -3.40
CA LYS A 63 12.50 -1.87 -2.19
C LYS A 63 11.47 -2.28 -1.14
N ALA A 64 10.24 -2.53 -1.55
CA ALA A 64 9.17 -2.96 -0.64
C ALA A 64 9.48 -4.32 0.02
N ILE A 65 9.97 -5.28 -0.76
CA ILE A 65 10.39 -6.60 -0.28
C ILE A 65 11.56 -6.46 0.72
N HIS A 66 12.53 -5.59 0.41
CA HIS A 66 13.64 -5.31 1.31
C HIS A 66 13.16 -4.67 2.62
N LEU A 67 12.28 -3.65 2.56
CA LEU A 67 11.72 -2.97 3.73
C LEU A 67 10.87 -3.91 4.60
N ALA A 68 10.23 -4.90 4.00
CA ALA A 68 9.48 -5.94 4.73
C ALA A 68 10.39 -7.04 5.33
N GLY A 69 11.72 -6.95 5.17
CA GLY A 69 12.65 -7.94 5.69
C GLY A 69 12.68 -9.26 4.93
N LEU A 70 12.21 -9.28 3.68
CA LEU A 70 11.99 -10.49 2.88
C LEU A 70 13.01 -10.70 1.75
N SER A 71 14.14 -9.99 1.75
CA SER A 71 15.15 -10.03 0.68
C SER A 71 15.72 -11.43 0.40
N ALA A 72 15.73 -12.32 1.39
CA ALA A 72 16.21 -13.70 1.25
C ALA A 72 15.14 -14.65 0.69
N VAL A 73 13.87 -14.24 0.68
CA VAL A 73 12.76 -15.05 0.19
C VAL A 73 12.77 -15.08 -1.34
N PRO A 74 12.64 -16.26 -1.98
CA PRO A 74 12.54 -16.34 -3.43
C PRO A 74 11.36 -15.54 -4.00
N VAL A 75 11.62 -14.78 -5.07
CA VAL A 75 10.62 -13.93 -5.73
C VAL A 75 10.44 -14.38 -7.16
N ASN A 76 9.21 -14.55 -7.61
CA ASN A 76 8.92 -14.77 -9.02
C ASN A 76 7.91 -13.78 -9.59
N SER A 77 7.92 -13.64 -10.93
CA SER A 77 6.83 -13.09 -11.70
C SER A 77 6.41 -14.10 -12.76
N LEU A 78 5.12 -14.32 -12.87
CA LEU A 78 4.57 -15.28 -13.82
C LEU A 78 4.02 -14.62 -15.09
N LYS A 79 4.04 -13.28 -15.16
CA LYS A 79 3.60 -12.51 -16.33
C LYS A 79 4.32 -12.89 -17.64
N PRO A 80 5.59 -13.28 -17.65
CA PRO A 80 6.23 -13.72 -18.89
C PRO A 80 5.58 -14.93 -19.58
N TYR A 81 4.81 -15.75 -18.84
CA TYR A 81 4.13 -16.92 -19.39
C TYR A 81 2.83 -16.59 -20.12
N PHE A 82 2.09 -15.55 -19.69
CA PHE A 82 0.73 -15.28 -20.22
C PHE A 82 0.40 -13.79 -20.37
N GLY A 83 1.36 -12.90 -20.13
CA GLY A 83 1.19 -11.46 -20.26
C GLY A 83 0.56 -10.81 -19.02
N HIS A 84 0.42 -9.49 -19.11
CA HIS A 84 -0.26 -8.71 -18.08
C HIS A 84 -1.77 -8.70 -18.35
N THR A 85 -2.50 -9.50 -17.66
CA THR A 85 -3.95 -9.68 -17.86
C THR A 85 -4.81 -8.59 -17.20
N LEU A 86 -4.23 -7.40 -16.95
CA LEU A 86 -4.88 -6.21 -16.38
C LEU A 86 -5.69 -6.54 -15.10
N GLY A 87 -6.97 -6.26 -15.05
CA GLY A 87 -7.80 -6.51 -13.88
C GLY A 87 -7.89 -7.98 -13.44
N ALA A 88 -7.59 -8.94 -14.33
CA ALA A 88 -7.55 -10.36 -14.00
C ALA A 88 -6.20 -10.82 -13.43
N SER A 89 -5.15 -10.00 -13.49
CA SER A 89 -3.78 -10.35 -13.09
C SER A 89 -3.71 -10.91 -11.68
N GLY A 90 -4.31 -10.21 -10.72
CA GLY A 90 -4.28 -10.64 -9.32
C GLY A 90 -4.87 -12.02 -9.09
N ILE A 91 -6.02 -12.32 -9.70
CA ILE A 91 -6.69 -13.61 -9.49
C ILE A 91 -5.98 -14.75 -10.22
N ILE A 92 -5.52 -14.56 -11.45
CA ILE A 92 -4.80 -15.57 -12.22
C ILE A 92 -3.51 -15.96 -11.48
N GLU A 93 -2.74 -14.97 -11.05
CA GLU A 93 -1.49 -15.19 -10.34
C GLU A 93 -1.72 -15.80 -8.96
N THR A 94 -2.82 -15.47 -8.27
CA THR A 94 -3.21 -16.12 -7.01
C THR A 94 -3.52 -17.61 -7.22
N ILE A 95 -4.22 -17.98 -8.29
CA ILE A 95 -4.48 -19.38 -8.63
C ILE A 95 -3.16 -20.12 -8.85
N LEU A 96 -2.21 -19.53 -9.57
CA LEU A 96 -0.90 -20.11 -9.78
C LEU A 96 -0.06 -20.21 -8.49
N CYS A 97 -0.20 -19.28 -7.55
CA CYS A 97 0.38 -19.42 -6.22
C CYS A 97 -0.20 -20.63 -5.45
N ILE A 98 -1.51 -20.82 -5.56
CA ILE A 98 -2.19 -22.00 -4.99
C ILE A 98 -1.63 -23.30 -5.56
N GLU A 99 -1.43 -23.38 -6.87
CA GLU A 99 -0.88 -24.58 -7.51
C GLU A 99 0.58 -24.80 -7.10
N GLN A 100 1.42 -23.76 -7.05
CA GLN A 100 2.79 -23.88 -6.53
C GLN A 100 2.84 -24.44 -5.11
N LEU A 101 1.98 -23.95 -4.22
CA LEU A 101 1.88 -24.46 -2.84
C LEU A 101 1.46 -25.92 -2.79
N LYS A 102 0.50 -26.34 -3.61
CA LYS A 102 0.01 -27.74 -3.66
C LYS A 102 1.04 -28.71 -4.23
N GLU A 103 1.73 -28.29 -5.28
CA GLU A 103 2.71 -29.13 -5.98
C GLU A 103 4.06 -29.17 -5.25
N GLY A 104 4.34 -28.24 -4.35
CA GLY A 104 5.66 -28.12 -3.73
C GLY A 104 6.73 -27.68 -4.73
N ILE A 105 6.34 -26.89 -5.75
CA ILE A 105 7.22 -26.45 -6.84
C ILE A 105 7.19 -24.93 -6.94
N TYR A 106 8.35 -24.32 -6.82
CA TYR A 106 8.53 -22.90 -7.18
C TYR A 106 8.58 -22.76 -8.70
N TYR A 107 7.72 -21.92 -9.26
CA TYR A 107 7.74 -21.63 -10.68
C TYR A 107 8.74 -20.51 -10.97
N GLY A 108 9.75 -20.82 -11.78
CA GLY A 108 10.78 -19.85 -12.17
C GLY A 108 10.23 -18.71 -13.00
N THR A 109 10.88 -17.57 -12.94
CA THR A 109 10.58 -16.41 -13.78
C THR A 109 11.16 -16.61 -15.19
N LEU A 110 10.28 -16.84 -16.16
CA LEU A 110 10.70 -17.07 -17.55
C LEU A 110 11.45 -15.84 -18.10
N GLY A 111 12.59 -16.09 -18.73
CA GLY A 111 13.42 -15.04 -19.33
C GLY A 111 14.26 -14.23 -18.35
N TYR A 112 14.26 -14.59 -17.05
CA TYR A 112 15.17 -13.96 -16.10
C TYR A 112 16.62 -14.40 -16.33
N GLU A 113 17.53 -13.43 -16.47
CA GLU A 113 18.97 -13.66 -16.66
C GLU A 113 19.80 -12.99 -15.56
N THR A 114 19.55 -11.71 -15.30
CA THR A 114 20.32 -10.90 -14.36
C THR A 114 19.42 -9.97 -13.56
N LEU A 115 19.81 -9.69 -12.31
CA LEU A 115 19.08 -8.77 -11.44
C LEU A 115 19.27 -7.34 -11.92
N GLY A 116 18.16 -6.67 -12.28
CA GLY A 116 18.13 -5.29 -12.79
C GLY A 116 17.53 -4.28 -11.82
N VAL A 117 17.34 -4.64 -10.54
CA VAL A 117 16.73 -3.78 -9.53
C VAL A 117 17.73 -3.37 -8.43
N PRO A 118 17.50 -2.23 -7.74
CA PRO A 118 18.51 -1.66 -6.83
C PRO A 118 18.67 -2.45 -5.53
N MET A 119 17.60 -3.12 -5.06
CA MET A 119 17.65 -3.92 -3.82
C MET A 119 17.86 -5.39 -4.15
N PRO A 120 18.70 -6.10 -3.38
CA PRO A 120 18.93 -7.52 -3.61
C PRO A 120 17.65 -8.32 -3.30
N ILE A 121 17.21 -9.10 -4.28
CA ILE A 121 16.12 -10.08 -4.16
C ILE A 121 16.58 -11.38 -4.81
N THR A 122 16.05 -12.51 -4.35
CA THR A 122 16.40 -13.84 -4.86
C THR A 122 15.41 -14.25 -5.94
N VAL A 123 15.86 -14.39 -7.20
CA VAL A 123 15.03 -14.80 -8.33
C VAL A 123 15.66 -16.02 -9.00
N TYR A 124 14.83 -17.03 -9.30
CA TYR A 124 15.27 -18.19 -10.10
C TYR A 124 14.54 -18.21 -11.45
N SER A 125 15.27 -18.58 -12.51
CA SER A 125 14.72 -18.70 -13.86
C SER A 125 14.07 -20.05 -14.14
N THR A 126 14.31 -21.06 -13.29
CA THR A 126 13.84 -22.44 -13.48
C THR A 126 12.86 -22.87 -12.40
N HIS A 127 11.96 -23.78 -12.77
CA HIS A 127 11.11 -24.45 -11.81
C HIS A 127 11.97 -25.37 -10.93
N GLN A 128 11.66 -25.40 -9.65
CA GLN A 128 12.40 -26.27 -8.71
C GLN A 128 11.53 -26.70 -7.55
N PRO A 129 11.69 -27.95 -7.08
CA PRO A 129 11.07 -28.40 -5.85
C PRO A 129 11.50 -27.54 -4.67
N MET A 130 10.57 -27.15 -3.83
CA MET A 130 10.84 -26.33 -2.65
C MET A 130 9.90 -26.71 -1.51
N PRO A 131 10.39 -26.79 -0.26
CA PRO A 131 9.51 -26.93 0.90
C PRO A 131 8.55 -25.75 0.97
N MET A 132 7.25 -26.03 0.97
CA MET A 132 6.21 -24.99 0.99
C MET A 132 5.55 -24.93 2.36
N LYS A 133 5.33 -23.71 2.84
CA LYS A 133 4.50 -23.39 4.00
C LYS A 133 3.43 -22.37 3.62
N CYS A 134 3.88 -21.17 3.28
CA CYS A 134 3.01 -20.11 2.81
C CYS A 134 3.74 -19.25 1.77
N CYS A 135 2.97 -18.47 1.03
CA CYS A 135 3.51 -17.50 0.08
C CYS A 135 2.80 -16.15 0.21
N ILE A 136 3.47 -15.13 -0.30
CA ILE A 136 2.89 -13.79 -0.45
C ILE A 136 2.62 -13.55 -1.94
N LYS A 137 1.42 -13.08 -2.25
CA LYS A 137 1.06 -12.54 -3.56
C LYS A 137 0.88 -11.03 -3.44
N THR A 138 1.64 -10.26 -4.24
CA THR A 138 1.51 -8.80 -4.29
C THR A 138 0.89 -8.33 -5.60
N ALA A 139 0.18 -7.24 -5.54
CA ALA A 139 -0.34 -6.55 -6.72
C ALA A 139 -0.25 -5.04 -6.53
N SER A 140 0.16 -4.34 -7.59
CA SER A 140 0.22 -2.88 -7.61
C SER A 140 -0.53 -2.36 -8.83
N GLY A 141 -1.44 -1.43 -8.62
CA GLY A 141 -2.29 -0.86 -9.66
C GLY A 141 -2.10 0.65 -9.80
N PHE A 142 -2.63 1.19 -10.90
CA PHE A 142 -2.70 2.63 -11.09
C PHE A 142 -3.50 3.30 -9.97
N GLY A 143 -3.17 4.56 -9.69
CA GLY A 143 -3.70 5.26 -8.52
C GLY A 143 -2.92 5.01 -7.23
N GLY A 144 -1.80 4.29 -7.30
CA GLY A 144 -0.96 3.94 -6.14
C GLY A 144 -1.57 2.84 -5.26
N CYS A 145 -2.50 2.05 -5.80
CA CYS A 145 -3.14 0.98 -5.05
C CYS A 145 -2.21 -0.23 -4.95
N ASN A 146 -1.92 -0.67 -3.73
CA ASN A 146 -1.15 -1.87 -3.45
C ASN A 146 -2.00 -2.88 -2.68
N ALA A 147 -1.77 -4.16 -2.93
CA ALA A 147 -2.39 -5.25 -2.20
C ALA A 147 -1.38 -6.37 -1.94
N ALA A 148 -1.51 -7.04 -0.82
CA ALA A 148 -0.78 -8.24 -0.49
C ALA A 148 -1.72 -9.28 0.10
N LEU A 149 -1.54 -10.56 -0.29
CA LEU A 149 -2.24 -11.71 0.25
C LEU A 149 -1.23 -12.72 0.77
N VAL A 150 -1.53 -13.35 1.91
CA VAL A 150 -0.80 -14.51 2.43
C VAL A 150 -1.65 -15.76 2.24
N LEU A 151 -1.13 -16.72 1.51
CA LEU A 151 -1.74 -18.03 1.30
C LEU A 151 -0.91 -19.10 2.01
N SER A 152 -1.53 -20.03 2.71
CA SER A 152 -0.83 -21.08 3.45
C SER A 152 -1.40 -22.48 3.21
N LEU A 153 -0.54 -23.49 3.42
CA LEU A 153 -0.97 -24.86 3.56
C LEU A 153 -1.73 -25.05 4.89
N PRO A 154 -2.73 -25.96 4.94
CA PRO A 154 -3.57 -26.14 6.14
C PRO A 154 -2.78 -26.53 7.40
N ASP A 155 -1.70 -27.27 7.23
CA ASP A 155 -0.89 -27.78 8.35
C ASP A 155 0.23 -26.82 8.76
N THR A 156 0.25 -25.62 8.21
CA THR A 156 1.21 -24.60 8.61
C THR A 156 0.79 -24.02 9.97
N HIS A 157 1.58 -24.29 10.99
CA HIS A 157 1.38 -23.73 12.33
C HIS A 157 1.78 -22.25 12.32
N LEU A 158 0.87 -21.41 11.84
CA LEU A 158 1.00 -19.97 11.97
C LEU A 158 0.64 -19.59 13.42
N LYS A 159 1.29 -18.60 13.98
CA LYS A 159 0.88 -18.05 15.28
C LYS A 159 -0.55 -17.54 15.14
N GLN A 160 -1.52 -18.35 15.56
CA GLN A 160 -2.90 -17.87 15.62
C GLN A 160 -2.91 -16.61 16.48
N LYS A 161 -3.30 -15.50 15.89
CA LYS A 161 -3.71 -14.34 16.65
C LYS A 161 -4.91 -14.80 17.48
N THR A 162 -4.71 -14.96 18.77
CA THR A 162 -5.75 -15.43 19.73
C THR A 162 -6.89 -14.43 19.88
N ASP A 163 -6.73 -13.25 19.30
CA ASP A 163 -7.79 -12.28 19.12
C ASP A 163 -7.95 -12.03 17.61
N SER A 164 -9.14 -12.33 17.07
CA SER A 164 -9.59 -11.61 15.86
C SER A 164 -9.17 -10.16 16.03
N PRO A 165 -8.61 -9.49 15.00
CA PRO A 165 -8.31 -8.08 15.13
C PRO A 165 -9.60 -7.49 15.69
N ALA A 166 -9.54 -7.09 16.95
CA ALA A 166 -10.59 -6.24 17.48
C ALA A 166 -10.63 -5.16 16.41
N PHE A 167 -11.71 -5.11 15.63
CA PHE A 167 -11.96 -3.99 14.72
C PHE A 167 -11.39 -2.81 15.46
N CYS A 168 -10.32 -2.18 14.93
CA CYS A 168 -9.79 -1.00 15.58
C CYS A 168 -11.02 -0.16 15.80
N LYS A 169 -11.49 -0.10 17.03
CA LYS A 169 -12.53 0.86 17.38
C LYS A 169 -11.84 2.17 17.11
N ALA A 170 -12.11 2.73 15.92
CA ALA A 170 -11.71 4.10 15.65
C ALA A 170 -12.40 4.90 16.75
N VAL A 171 -11.65 5.24 17.78
CA VAL A 171 -12.15 6.10 18.83
C VAL A 171 -12.06 7.50 18.26
N VAL A 172 -13.21 8.10 17.99
CA VAL A 172 -13.28 9.55 17.73
C VAL A 172 -13.06 10.22 19.09
N GLU A 173 -11.79 10.44 19.45
CA GLU A 173 -11.45 11.03 20.75
C GLU A 173 -11.74 12.52 20.83
N SER A 174 -11.86 13.23 19.70
CA SER A 174 -12.28 14.61 19.66
C SER A 174 -13.11 14.91 18.41
N ALA A 175 -14.25 15.52 18.59
CA ALA A 175 -15.06 16.06 17.50
C ALA A 175 -14.61 17.49 17.16
N ASN A 176 -13.37 17.66 16.69
CA ASN A 176 -12.97 18.93 16.13
C ASN A 176 -13.57 19.04 14.72
N ILE A 177 -14.37 20.07 14.51
CA ILE A 177 -14.98 20.37 13.22
C ILE A 177 -14.24 21.54 12.60
N VAL A 178 -13.61 21.33 11.46
CA VAL A 178 -13.08 22.40 10.63
C VAL A 178 -14.01 22.61 9.45
N THR A 179 -14.51 23.82 9.31
CA THR A 179 -15.36 24.24 8.19
C THR A 179 -14.61 25.24 7.33
N ILE A 180 -14.56 24.99 6.03
CA ILE A 180 -13.95 25.91 5.05
C ILE A 180 -15.08 26.51 4.22
N LYS A 181 -15.22 27.82 4.30
CA LYS A 181 -16.15 28.66 3.53
C LYS A 181 -15.35 29.65 2.69
N PRO A 182 -15.96 30.30 1.66
CA PRO A 182 -15.30 31.36 0.94
C PRO A 182 -14.77 32.44 1.89
N GLY A 183 -13.46 32.68 1.86
CA GLY A 183 -12.79 33.70 2.67
C GLY A 183 -12.53 33.35 4.14
N VAL A 184 -13.00 32.19 4.65
CA VAL A 184 -12.83 31.89 6.08
C VAL A 184 -12.61 30.38 6.33
N VAL A 185 -11.72 30.08 7.28
CA VAL A 185 -11.60 28.75 7.91
C VAL A 185 -12.04 28.89 9.36
N GLU A 186 -12.98 28.06 9.76
CA GLU A 186 -13.53 28.02 11.11
C GLU A 186 -13.16 26.70 11.81
N SER A 187 -12.84 26.76 13.09
CA SER A 187 -12.76 25.59 13.98
C SER A 187 -13.84 25.71 15.04
N GLN A 188 -14.72 24.73 15.13
CA GLN A 188 -15.85 24.70 16.08
C GLN A 188 -16.71 25.99 16.03
N GLY A 189 -16.91 26.52 14.83
CA GLY A 189 -17.67 27.76 14.61
C GLY A 189 -16.91 29.06 14.89
N THR A 190 -15.64 28.99 15.30
CA THR A 190 -14.80 30.17 15.50
C THR A 190 -13.84 30.32 14.32
N ALA A 191 -13.78 31.53 13.72
CA ALA A 191 -12.86 31.81 12.63
C ALA A 191 -11.40 31.74 13.12
N ILE A 192 -10.61 30.86 12.50
CA ILE A 192 -9.19 30.65 12.79
C ILE A 192 -8.28 31.19 11.69
N PHE A 193 -8.85 31.46 10.51
CA PHE A 193 -8.18 32.14 9.41
C PHE A 193 -9.21 32.90 8.59
N ASN A 194 -8.88 34.15 8.22
CA ASN A 194 -9.69 35.00 7.35
C ASN A 194 -8.84 35.50 6.18
N SER A 195 -9.45 35.59 5.01
CA SER A 195 -8.87 36.14 3.79
C SER A 195 -9.85 37.09 3.13
N SER A 196 -9.36 38.10 2.43
CA SER A 196 -10.15 38.92 1.53
C SER A 196 -10.54 38.21 0.23
N GLU A 197 -9.83 37.12 -0.10
CA GLU A 197 -10.06 36.31 -1.28
C GLU A 197 -11.25 35.38 -1.04
N THR A 198 -12.27 35.48 -1.88
CA THR A 198 -13.46 34.60 -1.83
C THR A 198 -13.44 33.54 -2.91
N ASP A 199 -12.66 33.74 -3.97
CA ASP A 199 -12.46 32.74 -5.02
C ASP A 199 -11.63 31.57 -4.50
N PHE A 200 -12.04 30.36 -4.84
CA PHE A 200 -11.45 29.12 -4.28
C PHE A 200 -9.92 29.05 -4.46
N ALA A 201 -9.44 29.31 -5.67
CA ALA A 201 -8.03 29.07 -5.99
C ALA A 201 -7.05 30.00 -5.26
N PRO A 202 -7.26 31.33 -5.18
CA PRO A 202 -6.43 32.18 -4.35
C PRO A 202 -6.63 31.93 -2.85
N PHE A 203 -7.87 31.81 -2.39
CA PHE A 203 -8.20 31.55 -0.99
C PHE A 203 -7.53 30.30 -0.43
N ILE A 204 -7.64 29.15 -1.11
CA ILE A 204 -7.09 27.90 -0.62
C ILE A 204 -5.55 27.91 -0.57
N ARG A 205 -4.90 28.72 -1.43
CA ARG A 205 -3.44 28.93 -1.38
C ARG A 205 -3.02 29.77 -0.18
N GLU A 206 -3.80 30.80 0.17
CA GLU A 206 -3.54 31.60 1.37
C GLU A 206 -3.74 30.80 2.64
N ALA A 207 -4.82 30.02 2.72
CA ALA A 207 -5.08 29.10 3.82
C ALA A 207 -3.96 28.06 3.97
N TYR A 208 -3.46 27.49 2.86
CA TYR A 208 -2.32 26.59 2.86
C TYR A 208 -1.05 27.27 3.39
N LYS A 209 -0.74 28.48 2.95
CA LYS A 209 0.42 29.23 3.44
C LYS A 209 0.33 29.54 4.94
N HIS A 210 -0.88 29.87 5.43
CA HIS A 210 -1.12 30.12 6.84
C HIS A 210 -0.93 28.87 7.72
N LEU A 211 -1.12 27.66 7.17
CA LEU A 211 -0.78 26.42 7.86
C LEU A 211 0.73 26.28 8.14
N GLY A 212 1.57 26.99 7.38
CA GLY A 212 3.03 26.87 7.50
C GLY A 212 3.63 25.62 6.84
N GLU A 213 2.84 24.92 6.06
CA GLU A 213 3.24 23.72 5.36
C GLU A 213 4.11 24.01 4.12
N ASN A 214 5.03 23.10 3.80
CA ASN A 214 5.92 23.22 2.64
C ASN A 214 5.87 21.95 1.76
N ASN A 215 4.70 21.63 1.24
CA ASN A 215 4.53 20.50 0.31
C ASN A 215 4.39 21.01 -1.13
N MET A 216 5.45 20.88 -1.91
CA MET A 216 5.45 21.33 -3.32
C MET A 216 4.42 20.60 -4.20
N LYS A 217 3.98 19.40 -3.80
CA LYS A 217 2.92 18.66 -4.52
C LYS A 217 1.56 19.34 -4.39
N PHE A 218 1.33 20.14 -3.33
CA PHE A 218 0.08 20.87 -3.13
C PHE A 218 -0.35 21.67 -4.36
N TYR A 219 0.57 22.35 -4.98
CA TYR A 219 0.27 23.21 -6.15
C TYR A 219 -0.19 22.43 -7.39
N LYS A 220 0.13 21.14 -7.45
CA LYS A 220 -0.24 20.23 -8.55
C LYS A 220 -1.53 19.43 -8.28
N MET A 221 -2.10 19.53 -7.08
CA MET A 221 -3.35 18.87 -6.72
C MET A 221 -4.54 19.53 -7.43
N ASP A 222 -5.59 18.76 -7.67
CA ASP A 222 -6.89 19.31 -8.04
C ASP A 222 -7.56 20.05 -6.86
N ASN A 223 -8.68 20.70 -7.11
CA ASN A 223 -9.35 21.53 -6.11
C ASN A 223 -9.87 20.74 -4.91
N LEU A 224 -10.39 19.52 -5.14
CA LEU A 224 -10.91 18.67 -4.06
C LEU A 224 -9.78 18.18 -3.17
N CYS A 225 -8.68 17.74 -3.77
CA CYS A 225 -7.48 17.33 -3.03
C CYS A 225 -6.86 18.49 -2.24
N LYS A 226 -6.81 19.71 -2.80
CA LYS A 226 -6.37 20.90 -2.07
C LYS A 226 -7.26 21.22 -0.88
N LEU A 227 -8.57 21.15 -1.07
CA LEU A 227 -9.54 21.37 0.00
C LEU A 227 -9.35 20.35 1.13
N GLY A 228 -9.29 19.07 0.80
CA GLY A 228 -9.05 17.99 1.77
C GLY A 228 -7.73 18.13 2.50
N TYR A 229 -6.65 18.49 1.79
CA TYR A 229 -5.34 18.71 2.39
C TYR A 229 -5.34 19.84 3.42
N VAL A 230 -5.93 21.00 3.06
CA VAL A 230 -6.01 22.15 3.95
C VAL A 230 -6.93 21.87 5.14
N ALA A 231 -8.07 21.24 4.92
CA ALA A 231 -8.98 20.86 6.00
C ALA A 231 -8.32 19.91 7.02
N ALA A 232 -7.64 18.87 6.53
CA ALA A 232 -6.89 17.95 7.37
C ALA A 232 -5.74 18.65 8.11
N GLY A 233 -5.01 19.53 7.43
CA GLY A 233 -3.94 20.32 8.04
C GLY A 233 -4.42 21.16 9.23
N TYR A 234 -5.52 21.88 9.09
CA TYR A 234 -6.09 22.64 10.21
C TYR A 234 -6.67 21.74 11.31
N LEU A 235 -7.26 20.61 10.94
CA LEU A 235 -7.83 19.66 11.90
C LEU A 235 -6.74 19.02 12.78
N LEU A 236 -5.58 18.76 12.21
CA LEU A 236 -4.50 18.00 12.84
C LEU A 236 -3.38 18.88 13.40
N LYS A 237 -3.43 20.20 13.18
CA LYS A 237 -2.35 21.15 13.49
C LYS A 237 -1.81 21.06 14.92
N ASP A 238 -2.70 20.85 15.87
CA ASP A 238 -2.36 20.83 17.30
C ASP A 238 -2.47 19.42 17.91
N THR A 239 -2.42 18.38 17.06
CA THR A 239 -2.48 16.98 17.53
C THR A 239 -1.09 16.36 17.61
N ASN A 240 -0.90 15.45 18.56
CA ASN A 240 0.33 14.68 18.73
C ASN A 240 0.27 13.28 18.10
N TYR A 241 -0.75 13.02 17.26
CA TYR A 241 -0.90 11.72 16.61
C TYR A 241 0.20 11.46 15.58
N GLN A 242 0.71 10.23 15.57
CA GLN A 242 1.58 9.80 14.49
C GLN A 242 0.77 9.51 13.22
N PRO A 243 1.31 9.73 12.01
CA PRO A 243 0.57 9.50 10.76
C PRO A 243 -0.09 8.11 10.65
N LYS A 244 0.54 7.08 11.22
CA LYS A 244 0.03 5.70 11.25
C LYS A 244 -1.17 5.48 12.18
N GLU A 245 -1.45 6.44 13.06
CA GLU A 245 -2.57 6.40 14.02
C GLU A 245 -3.83 7.09 13.50
N ILE A 246 -3.72 7.71 12.32
CA ILE A 246 -4.79 8.51 11.73
C ILE A 246 -5.40 7.79 10.54
N GLY A 247 -6.68 7.47 10.63
CA GLY A 247 -7.48 7.02 9.51
C GLY A 247 -8.20 8.20 8.84
N ILE A 248 -8.15 8.28 7.51
CA ILE A 248 -8.87 9.32 6.74
C ILE A 248 -10.02 8.66 5.99
N ILE A 249 -11.24 9.15 6.21
CA ILE A 249 -12.42 8.77 5.45
C ILE A 249 -12.88 9.98 4.65
N LEU A 250 -12.87 9.89 3.33
CA LEU A 250 -13.37 10.92 2.43
C LEU A 250 -14.76 10.51 1.92
N ALA A 251 -15.74 11.38 2.12
CA ALA A 251 -17.06 11.27 1.52
C ALA A 251 -17.32 12.52 0.69
N ASN A 252 -17.70 12.33 -0.57
CA ASN A 252 -18.08 13.41 -1.48
C ASN A 252 -19.47 13.14 -2.05
N ALA A 253 -20.32 14.15 -2.00
CA ALA A 253 -21.59 14.16 -2.73
C ALA A 253 -21.33 14.78 -4.10
N SER A 254 -21.18 13.95 -5.14
CA SER A 254 -21.08 14.36 -6.55
C SER A 254 -22.43 14.37 -7.21
#